data_b0f76c82630ab394d9c33f2179f621cf
#
_entry.id   b0f76c82630ab394d9c33f2179f621cf
#
_cell.length_a   1.000
_cell.length_b   1.000
_cell.length_c   1.000
_cell.angle_alpha   90.00
_cell.angle_beta   90.00
_cell.angle_gamma   90.00
#
_symmetry.space_group_name_H-M   'P 1'
#
loop_
_entity.id
_entity.type
_entity.pdbx_description
1 polymer ?
#
loop_
_entity_poly.entity_id
_entity_poly.type
_entity_poly.pdbx_seq_one_letter_code
_entity_poly.pdbx_strand_id
1 'polypeptide(L)'
;MPTDLDSVNFEGLDRFSFEPRRIEKPWGWELVWALSDAYCGKLLFVRAGESLSLQFHREKDESWYVQEGRAKLELGEVGDAVLNTEVVGPGAAFRYPPGTVHRVTAIDDTLILEVSTPHLDDVVRLEDRYGRSAD
;
A
#
# COMPACT_ATOMS: atom_id res chain seq x y z
N MET A 1 14.08 10.14 3.94
CA MET A 1 13.07 11.17 4.00
C MET A 1 11.76 10.68 3.42
N PRO A 2 10.71 10.53 4.20
CA PRO A 2 9.44 10.08 3.64
C PRO A 2 8.85 11.15 2.73
N THR A 3 8.21 10.69 1.66
CA THR A 3 7.47 11.56 0.78
C THR A 3 6.08 11.75 1.35
N ASP A 4 5.63 12.97 1.36
CA ASP A 4 4.33 13.36 1.87
C ASP A 4 3.34 13.46 0.70
N LEU A 5 2.12 12.99 0.88
CA LEU A 5 1.05 13.16 -0.09
C LEU A 5 0.81 14.63 -0.43
N ASP A 6 1.02 15.53 0.54
CA ASP A 6 0.84 16.96 0.35
C ASP A 6 1.83 17.54 -0.67
N SER A 7 2.96 16.87 -0.91
CA SER A 7 3.96 17.32 -1.89
C SER A 7 3.62 16.88 -3.32
N VAL A 8 2.61 16.07 -3.51
CA VAL A 8 2.24 15.51 -4.82
C VAL A 8 0.99 16.18 -5.35
N ASN A 9 1.07 16.65 -6.58
CA ASN A 9 -0.08 17.24 -7.26
C ASN A 9 -0.85 16.13 -8.00
N PHE A 10 -2.10 15.93 -7.59
CA PHE A 10 -2.99 14.93 -8.20
C PHE A 10 -3.95 15.51 -9.23
N GLU A 11 -3.84 16.79 -9.54
CA GLU A 11 -4.72 17.40 -10.55
C GLU A 11 -4.53 16.75 -11.92
N GLY A 12 -5.63 16.59 -12.63
CA GLY A 12 -5.62 16.08 -14.00
C GLY A 12 -5.68 14.58 -14.16
N LEU A 13 -5.67 13.83 -13.05
CA LEU A 13 -5.80 12.36 -13.10
C LEU A 13 -7.21 11.91 -13.52
N ASP A 14 -8.17 12.81 -13.55
CA ASP A 14 -9.53 12.57 -14.03
C ASP A 14 -9.70 12.89 -15.51
N ARG A 15 -8.65 13.30 -16.20
CA ARG A 15 -8.68 13.58 -17.64
C ARG A 15 -8.67 12.30 -18.45
N PHE A 16 -9.04 12.40 -19.71
CA PHE A 16 -9.00 11.28 -20.64
C PHE A 16 -7.58 10.70 -20.79
N SER A 17 -6.57 11.55 -20.76
CA SER A 17 -5.16 11.15 -20.83
C SER A 17 -4.37 11.97 -19.83
N PHE A 18 -3.47 11.32 -19.08
CA PHE A 18 -2.69 11.97 -18.01
C PHE A 18 -1.40 11.20 -17.77
N GLU A 19 -0.49 11.87 -17.06
CA GLU A 19 0.74 11.23 -16.58
C GLU A 19 0.51 10.66 -15.17
N PRO A 20 0.86 9.39 -14.91
CA PRO A 20 0.82 8.85 -13.55
C PRO A 20 1.68 9.65 -12.59
N ARG A 21 1.35 9.61 -11.31
CA ARG A 21 2.09 10.32 -10.27
C ARG A 21 2.90 9.34 -9.43
N ARG A 22 4.21 9.53 -9.42
CA ARG A 22 5.12 8.71 -8.62
C ARG A 22 5.38 9.38 -7.27
N ILE A 23 5.28 8.60 -6.20
CA ILE A 23 5.53 9.03 -4.83
C ILE A 23 6.65 8.16 -4.28
N GLU A 24 7.78 8.77 -3.88
CA GLU A 24 8.88 8.03 -3.27
C GLU A 24 8.53 7.68 -1.84
N LYS A 25 8.85 6.46 -1.44
CA LYS A 25 8.60 5.91 -0.12
C LYS A 25 9.91 5.36 0.45
N PRO A 26 10.04 5.27 1.79
CA PRO A 26 11.25 4.68 2.39
C PRO A 26 11.53 3.25 1.90
N TRP A 27 10.49 2.51 1.58
CA TRP A 27 10.57 1.10 1.17
C TRP A 27 10.60 0.90 -0.36
N GLY A 28 10.38 1.94 -1.14
CA GLY A 28 10.32 1.84 -2.60
C GLY A 28 9.58 3.03 -3.19
N TRP A 29 8.51 2.76 -3.92
CA TRP A 29 7.70 3.84 -4.50
C TRP A 29 6.28 3.36 -4.76
N GLU A 30 5.38 4.34 -4.88
CA GLU A 30 4.02 4.15 -5.37
C GLU A 30 3.87 4.92 -6.67
N LEU A 31 3.08 4.39 -7.59
CA LEU A 31 2.71 5.08 -8.82
C LEU A 31 1.18 5.11 -8.89
N VAL A 32 0.60 6.30 -8.72
CA VAL A 32 -0.84 6.49 -8.82
C VAL A 32 -1.18 6.70 -10.28
N TRP A 33 -1.87 5.75 -10.87
CA TRP A 33 -2.24 5.77 -12.29
C TRP A 33 -3.74 5.91 -12.52
N ALA A 34 -4.57 5.86 -11.47
CA ALA A 34 -6.01 6.06 -11.55
C ALA A 34 -6.50 6.70 -10.26
N LEU A 35 -7.28 7.76 -10.38
CA LEU A 35 -7.86 8.43 -9.23
C LEU A 35 -9.13 9.15 -9.67
N SER A 36 -10.22 8.83 -8.99
CA SER A 36 -11.52 9.49 -9.20
C SER A 36 -12.22 9.61 -7.85
N ASP A 37 -13.42 10.14 -7.85
CA ASP A 37 -14.26 10.22 -6.63
C ASP A 37 -14.64 8.84 -6.11
N ALA A 38 -14.51 7.80 -6.94
CA ALA A 38 -14.99 6.46 -6.62
C ALA A 38 -13.88 5.43 -6.43
N TYR A 39 -12.69 5.65 -6.97
CA TYR A 39 -11.63 4.64 -6.93
C TYR A 39 -10.23 5.23 -7.00
N CYS A 40 -9.26 4.40 -6.61
CA CYS A 40 -7.83 4.69 -6.81
C CYS A 40 -7.15 3.43 -7.31
N GLY A 41 -6.25 3.58 -8.28
CA GLY A 41 -5.41 2.50 -8.77
C GLY A 41 -3.96 2.90 -8.67
N LYS A 42 -3.11 2.00 -8.15
CA LYS A 42 -1.68 2.28 -8.04
C LYS A 42 -0.83 1.02 -8.14
N LEU A 43 0.43 1.25 -8.45
CA LEU A 43 1.47 0.24 -8.34
C LEU A 43 2.27 0.53 -7.07
N LEU A 44 2.62 -0.52 -6.34
CA LEU A 44 3.51 -0.44 -5.19
C LEU A 44 4.75 -1.25 -5.52
N PHE A 45 5.92 -0.61 -5.47
CA PHE A 45 7.19 -1.31 -5.61
C PHE A 45 7.90 -1.32 -4.27
N VAL A 46 8.15 -2.52 -3.74
CA VAL A 46 8.82 -2.71 -2.45
C VAL A 46 10.16 -3.36 -2.71
N ARG A 47 11.24 -2.66 -2.36
CA ARG A 47 12.61 -3.19 -2.54
C ARG A 47 12.84 -4.39 -1.61
N ALA A 48 13.59 -5.37 -2.10
CA ALA A 48 13.99 -6.53 -1.31
C ALA A 48 14.52 -6.12 0.06
N GLY A 49 14.03 -6.74 1.10
CA GLY A 49 14.40 -6.45 2.49
C GLY A 49 13.65 -5.29 3.13
N GLU A 50 12.91 -4.51 2.38
CA GLU A 50 12.15 -3.39 2.91
C GLU A 50 10.72 -3.81 3.26
N SER A 51 10.04 -2.98 4.03
CA SER A 51 8.73 -3.30 4.58
C SER A 51 7.83 -2.07 4.62
N LEU A 52 6.56 -2.24 4.32
CA LEU A 52 5.57 -1.25 4.68
C LEU A 52 5.38 -1.25 6.19
N SER A 53 4.66 -0.24 6.71
CA SER A 53 4.27 -0.25 8.13
C SER A 53 3.27 -1.36 8.40
N LEU A 54 3.19 -1.79 9.66
CA LEU A 54 2.05 -2.56 10.14
C LEU A 54 0.90 -1.57 10.33
N GLN A 55 -0.17 -1.73 9.58
CA GLN A 55 -1.18 -0.68 9.43
C GLN A 55 -2.57 -1.22 9.21
N PHE A 56 -3.56 -0.37 9.42
CA PHE A 56 -4.92 -0.60 8.95
C PHE A 56 -5.52 0.72 8.48
N HIS A 57 -6.67 0.64 7.83
CA HIS A 57 -7.40 1.80 7.33
C HIS A 57 -8.77 1.84 7.99
N ARG A 58 -9.28 3.04 8.28
CA ARG A 58 -10.59 3.20 8.92
C ARG A 58 -11.74 3.10 7.93
N GLU A 59 -11.54 3.62 6.72
CA GLU A 59 -12.57 3.68 5.69
C GLU A 59 -12.12 3.02 4.39
N LYS A 60 -10.83 3.07 4.08
CA LYS A 60 -10.28 2.57 2.82
C LYS A 60 -10.47 1.06 2.72
N ASP A 61 -11.05 0.65 1.60
CA ASP A 61 -11.17 -0.75 1.18
C ASP A 61 -10.23 -0.94 0.01
N GLU A 62 -9.36 -1.93 0.06
CA GLU A 62 -8.37 -2.14 -0.98
C GLU A 62 -8.18 -3.60 -1.33
N SER A 63 -7.76 -3.84 -2.55
CA SER A 63 -7.36 -5.16 -3.03
C SER A 63 -5.99 -5.07 -3.65
N TRP A 64 -5.17 -6.10 -3.41
CA TRP A 64 -3.82 -6.22 -3.92
C TRP A 64 -3.68 -7.45 -4.81
N TYR A 65 -2.89 -7.33 -5.85
CA TYR A 65 -2.48 -8.43 -6.71
C TYR A 65 -0.96 -8.39 -6.85
N VAL A 66 -0.29 -9.48 -6.50
CA VAL A 66 1.17 -9.58 -6.62
C VAL A 66 1.51 -9.88 -8.07
N GLN A 67 2.16 -8.93 -8.73
CA GLN A 67 2.57 -9.06 -10.13
C GLN A 67 3.93 -9.73 -10.26
N GLU A 68 4.88 -9.34 -9.42
CA GLU A 68 6.26 -9.84 -9.45
C GLU A 68 6.81 -9.89 -8.04
N GLY A 69 7.79 -10.77 -7.84
CA GLY A 69 8.54 -10.85 -6.60
C GLY A 69 7.97 -11.86 -5.63
N ARG A 70 8.47 -11.79 -4.40
CA ARG A 70 8.08 -12.67 -3.31
C ARG A 70 8.15 -11.89 -2.02
N ALA A 71 7.14 -12.03 -1.18
CA ALA A 71 7.03 -11.24 0.03
C ALA A 71 6.39 -12.03 1.16
N LYS A 72 6.68 -11.59 2.40
CA LYS A 72 5.99 -12.06 3.59
C LYS A 72 4.81 -11.13 3.85
N LEU A 73 3.63 -11.68 4.00
CA LEU A 73 2.42 -10.94 4.32
C LEU A 73 1.96 -11.30 5.71
N GLU A 74 1.70 -10.29 6.53
CA GLU A 74 1.13 -10.44 7.87
C GLU A 74 -0.27 -9.86 7.84
N LEU A 75 -1.26 -10.62 8.36
CA LEU A 75 -2.68 -10.27 8.32
C LEU A 75 -3.36 -10.54 9.65
N GLY A 76 -4.30 -9.69 10.02
CA GLY A 76 -5.12 -9.87 11.20
C GLY A 76 -6.13 -8.77 11.37
N GLU A 77 -6.65 -8.65 12.58
CA GLU A 77 -7.60 -7.61 12.96
C GLU A 77 -7.00 -6.77 14.08
N VAL A 78 -7.52 -5.57 14.26
CA VAL A 78 -7.10 -4.69 15.36
C VAL A 78 -7.30 -5.42 16.69
N GLY A 79 -6.24 -5.47 17.51
CA GLY A 79 -6.25 -6.15 18.79
C GLY A 79 -5.76 -7.59 18.78
N ASP A 80 -5.51 -8.17 17.61
CA ASP A 80 -4.96 -9.53 17.53
C ASP A 80 -3.55 -9.57 18.14
N ALA A 81 -3.34 -10.52 19.04
CA ALA A 81 -2.03 -10.73 19.66
C ALA A 81 -1.03 -11.35 18.69
N VAL A 82 -1.52 -12.17 17.76
CA VAL A 82 -0.71 -12.87 16.77
C VAL A 82 -1.35 -12.69 15.40
N LEU A 83 -0.56 -12.27 14.42
CA LEU A 83 -1.00 -12.13 13.04
C LEU A 83 -0.72 -13.41 12.26
N ASN A 84 -1.58 -13.71 11.29
CA ASN A 84 -1.31 -14.77 10.33
C ASN A 84 -0.21 -14.31 9.39
N THR A 85 0.74 -15.18 9.12
CA THR A 85 1.89 -14.88 8.27
C THR A 85 1.98 -15.90 7.15
N GLU A 86 2.16 -15.43 5.93
CA GLU A 86 2.41 -16.31 4.78
C GLU A 86 3.35 -15.67 3.78
N VAL A 87 4.06 -16.50 3.04
CA VAL A 87 4.88 -16.05 1.92
C VAL A 87 4.04 -16.12 0.65
N VAL A 88 4.02 -15.01 -0.09
CA VAL A 88 3.20 -14.86 -1.29
C VAL A 88 4.09 -14.52 -2.48
N GLY A 89 3.63 -14.88 -3.66
CA GLY A 89 4.34 -14.62 -4.92
C GLY A 89 3.36 -14.25 -6.03
N PRO A 90 3.84 -14.19 -7.29
CA PRO A 90 3.03 -13.76 -8.42
C PRO A 90 1.72 -14.54 -8.52
N GLY A 91 0.63 -13.80 -8.75
CA GLY A 91 -0.71 -14.37 -8.86
C GLY A 91 -1.50 -14.38 -7.56
N ALA A 92 -0.86 -14.12 -6.42
CA ALA A 92 -1.58 -14.00 -5.14
C ALA A 92 -2.41 -12.72 -5.11
N ALA A 93 -3.62 -12.82 -4.60
CA ALA A 93 -4.54 -11.69 -4.50
C ALA A 93 -5.20 -11.65 -3.13
N PHE A 94 -5.37 -10.43 -2.61
CA PHE A 94 -5.89 -10.19 -1.26
C PHE A 94 -6.83 -9.01 -1.27
N ARG A 95 -7.80 -9.03 -0.38
CA ARG A 95 -8.63 -7.87 -0.09
C ARG A 95 -8.47 -7.49 1.37
N TYR A 96 -8.30 -6.20 1.62
CA TYR A 96 -8.23 -5.63 2.98
C TYR A 96 -9.41 -4.69 3.17
N PRO A 97 -10.56 -5.20 3.70
CA PRO A 97 -11.65 -4.31 4.10
C PRO A 97 -11.19 -3.38 5.21
N PRO A 98 -11.90 -2.28 5.48
CA PRO A 98 -11.57 -1.41 6.60
C PRO A 98 -11.37 -2.19 7.90
N GLY A 99 -10.34 -1.84 8.68
CA GLY A 99 -10.02 -2.51 9.93
C GLY A 99 -9.09 -3.72 9.81
N THR A 100 -8.72 -4.13 8.60
CA THR A 100 -7.79 -5.24 8.40
C THR A 100 -6.36 -4.78 8.65
N VAL A 101 -5.71 -5.37 9.64
CA VAL A 101 -4.30 -5.10 9.95
C VAL A 101 -3.43 -5.90 8.99
N HIS A 102 -2.50 -5.24 8.34
CA HIS A 102 -1.64 -5.89 7.36
C HIS A 102 -0.27 -5.24 7.28
N ARG A 103 0.72 -6.04 6.89
CA ARG A 103 2.08 -5.58 6.56
C ARG A 103 2.68 -6.51 5.53
N VAL A 104 3.33 -5.93 4.52
CA VAL A 104 4.14 -6.68 3.56
C VAL A 104 5.61 -6.36 3.77
N THR A 105 6.44 -7.39 3.77
CA THR A 105 7.90 -7.28 3.80
C THR A 105 8.44 -8.01 2.58
N ALA A 106 9.13 -7.30 1.70
CA ALA A 106 9.65 -7.90 0.48
C ALA A 106 10.82 -8.83 0.77
N ILE A 107 10.77 -10.04 0.24
CA ILE A 107 11.89 -10.99 0.23
C ILE A 107 12.74 -10.67 -0.99
N ASP A 108 12.10 -10.58 -2.14
CA ASP A 108 12.70 -10.10 -3.38
C ASP A 108 12.03 -8.76 -3.74
N ASP A 109 12.57 -8.03 -4.70
CA ASP A 109 11.88 -6.84 -5.22
C ASP A 109 10.47 -7.25 -5.65
N THR A 110 9.47 -6.59 -5.11
CA THR A 110 8.06 -6.99 -5.26
C THR A 110 7.26 -5.86 -5.87
N LEU A 111 6.48 -6.19 -6.89
CA LEU A 111 5.55 -5.27 -7.55
C LEU A 111 4.13 -5.71 -7.28
N ILE A 112 3.33 -4.81 -6.72
CA ILE A 112 1.95 -5.06 -6.32
C ILE A 112 1.04 -4.09 -7.06
N LEU A 113 -0.05 -4.61 -7.61
CA LEU A 113 -1.13 -3.79 -8.16
C LEU A 113 -2.16 -3.57 -7.05
N GLU A 114 -2.53 -2.32 -6.83
CA GLU A 114 -3.56 -1.97 -5.84
C GLU A 114 -4.73 -1.30 -6.54
N VAL A 115 -5.95 -1.70 -6.18
CA VAL A 115 -7.16 -0.92 -6.44
C VAL A 115 -7.83 -0.66 -5.10
N SER A 116 -8.35 0.52 -4.92
CA SER A 116 -8.95 0.90 -3.63
C SER A 116 -9.99 1.99 -3.80
N THR A 117 -10.69 2.26 -2.70
CA THR A 117 -11.45 3.49 -2.55
C THR A 117 -10.47 4.67 -2.47
N PRO A 118 -10.91 5.91 -2.76
CA PRO A 118 -9.97 7.04 -2.91
C PRO A 118 -9.52 7.72 -1.61
N HIS A 119 -9.43 6.97 -0.52
CA HIS A 119 -9.01 7.47 0.79
C HIS A 119 -7.48 7.41 0.90
N LEU A 120 -6.77 8.30 0.21
CA LEU A 120 -5.32 8.24 0.04
C LEU A 120 -4.51 8.39 1.33
N ASP A 121 -5.01 9.18 2.28
CA ASP A 121 -4.33 9.51 3.53
C ASP A 121 -4.90 8.77 4.75
N ASP A 122 -5.83 7.84 4.53
CA ASP A 122 -6.46 7.06 5.59
C ASP A 122 -5.56 5.89 5.98
N VAL A 123 -4.62 6.13 6.87
CA VAL A 123 -3.72 5.09 7.37
C VAL A 123 -3.48 5.29 8.86
N VAL A 124 -3.59 4.18 9.62
CA VAL A 124 -3.17 4.12 11.03
C VAL A 124 -1.99 3.17 11.10
N ARG A 125 -0.82 3.70 11.43
CA ARG A 125 0.41 2.91 11.53
C ARG A 125 0.59 2.43 12.96
N LEU A 126 0.63 1.11 13.14
CA LEU A 126 0.84 0.47 14.44
C LEU A 126 2.32 0.29 14.73
N GLU A 127 3.11 -0.06 13.69
CA GLU A 127 4.56 -0.19 13.74
C GLU A 127 5.13 0.28 12.42
N ASP A 128 6.24 0.99 12.46
CA ASP A 128 6.90 1.45 11.25
C ASP A 128 8.42 1.49 11.45
N ARG A 129 9.14 0.70 10.65
CA ARG A 129 10.60 0.61 10.74
C ARG A 129 11.31 1.92 10.40
N TYR A 130 10.64 2.84 9.72
CA TYR A 130 11.21 4.12 9.28
C TYR A 130 10.84 5.29 10.19
N GLY A 131 10.13 5.03 11.28
CA GLY A 131 9.79 6.04 12.28
C GLY A 131 8.74 7.06 11.87
N ARG A 132 7.87 6.74 10.90
CA ARG A 132 6.77 7.64 10.53
C ARG A 132 5.72 7.65 11.61
N SER A 133 5.02 8.79 11.76
CA SER A 133 3.99 8.93 12.78
C SER A 133 2.87 7.91 12.62
N ALA A 134 2.41 7.36 13.73
CA ALA A 134 1.16 6.60 13.79
C ALA A 134 0.02 7.57 14.06
N ASP A 135 -1.08 7.38 13.39
CA ASP A 135 -2.26 8.24 13.55
C ASP A 135 -3.34 7.58 14.39
#